data_cbb5700b4f57168fe28e172e3f83134c
#
_entry.id   cbb5700b4f57168fe28e172e3f83134c
#
_cell.length_a   1.000
_cell.length_b   1.000
_cell.length_c   1.000
_cell.angle_alpha   90.00
_cell.angle_beta   90.00
_cell.angle_gamma   90.00
#
_symmetry.space_group_name_H-M   'P 1'
#
loop_
_entity.id
_entity.type
_entity.pdbx_description
1 polymer ?
#
loop_
_entity_poly.entity_id
_entity_poly.type
_entity_poly.pdbx_seq_one_letter_code
_entity_poly.pdbx_strand_id
1 'polypeptide(L)'
;MSWLIVGSVPRADFPLAQGDYRLQDDTLFLDGQRIRVARGTPALMAVAAAAAEVLAVPAPQALVAGDIGTGEGSRAVYAHLVENIAHIDHAGLTFHYLLPDIAWHNQVLWTLEARNPAPLLVADAGFMYAAKMSGYAAHYDLFTPDAGEIAFLADEVAPHPFYTRGFLLQEEDRVPELIERAYAEENAARHLLVKGKTDYVVAKGTTVAEITAPDVPAMEPIGGTGDSLTGLVTALLASGMEMTQSCRVAALANRHLGHFANPTPAFGVADLLPFLRRALERALE
;
A
#
# COMPACT_ATOMS: atom_id res chain seq x y z
N MET A 1 -8.45 -7.91 -13.31
CA MET A 1 -9.44 -8.30 -12.27
C MET A 1 -9.99 -7.02 -11.65
N SER A 2 -11.24 -7.00 -11.13
CA SER A 2 -11.73 -5.84 -10.38
C SER A 2 -10.97 -5.70 -9.05
N TRP A 3 -10.57 -4.49 -8.67
CA TRP A 3 -9.79 -4.22 -7.48
C TRP A 3 -10.29 -2.97 -6.77
N LEU A 4 -10.26 -2.94 -5.43
CA LEU A 4 -10.70 -1.82 -4.63
C LEU A 4 -9.54 -1.28 -3.77
N ILE A 5 -9.24 -0.01 -3.89
CA ILE A 5 -8.36 0.72 -2.98
C ILE A 5 -9.22 1.33 -1.89
N VAL A 6 -8.90 1.02 -0.64
CA VAL A 6 -9.64 1.46 0.55
C VAL A 6 -8.71 2.30 1.43
N GLY A 7 -9.07 3.55 1.70
CA GLY A 7 -8.17 4.40 2.48
C GLY A 7 -8.74 5.74 2.88
N SER A 8 -7.86 6.65 3.29
CA SER A 8 -8.22 8.00 3.70
C SER A 8 -7.61 9.08 2.82
N VAL A 9 -8.30 10.21 2.74
CA VAL A 9 -7.81 11.44 2.11
C VAL A 9 -7.47 12.43 3.24
N PRO A 10 -6.29 13.08 3.25
CA PRO A 10 -5.88 13.98 4.32
C PRO A 10 -6.59 15.35 4.22
N ARG A 11 -7.91 15.34 4.26
CA ARG A 11 -8.79 16.51 4.17
C ARG A 11 -10.05 16.25 4.99
N ALA A 12 -10.27 17.01 6.06
CA ALA A 12 -11.36 16.77 7.03
C ALA A 12 -12.76 16.83 6.42
N ASP A 13 -12.97 17.70 5.42
CA ASP A 13 -14.26 17.93 4.77
C ASP A 13 -14.52 17.02 3.55
N PHE A 14 -13.62 16.04 3.27
CA PHE A 14 -13.81 15.13 2.15
C PHE A 14 -14.88 14.07 2.52
N PRO A 15 -15.97 13.96 1.75
CA PRO A 15 -17.03 13.01 2.05
C PRO A 15 -16.57 11.58 1.82
N LEU A 16 -17.32 10.62 2.36
CA LEU A 16 -17.20 9.23 1.94
C LEU A 16 -17.55 9.13 0.47
N ALA A 17 -16.66 8.59 -0.34
CA ALA A 17 -16.83 8.44 -1.78
C ALA A 17 -16.35 7.07 -2.24
N GLN A 18 -17.11 6.43 -3.15
CA GLN A 18 -16.78 5.13 -3.73
C GLN A 18 -17.04 5.14 -5.23
N GLY A 19 -16.17 4.49 -5.99
CA GLY A 19 -16.38 4.23 -7.41
C GLY A 19 -15.12 4.36 -8.25
N ASP A 20 -15.35 4.51 -9.55
CA ASP A 20 -14.28 4.76 -10.51
C ASP A 20 -13.71 6.17 -10.32
N TYR A 21 -12.41 6.28 -10.47
CA TYR A 21 -11.74 7.57 -10.44
C TYR A 21 -10.82 7.74 -11.66
N ARG A 22 -10.49 8.96 -11.95
CA ARG A 22 -9.58 9.30 -13.05
C ARG A 22 -8.47 10.21 -12.58
N LEU A 23 -7.27 9.99 -13.08
CA LEU A 23 -6.14 10.87 -12.92
C LEU A 23 -6.08 11.86 -14.09
N GLN A 24 -5.93 13.13 -13.77
CA GLN A 24 -5.65 14.18 -14.76
C GLN A 24 -4.58 15.11 -14.17
N ASP A 25 -3.41 15.12 -14.78
CA ASP A 25 -2.24 15.83 -14.29
C ASP A 25 -1.89 15.43 -12.84
N ASP A 26 -1.99 16.38 -11.90
CA ASP A 26 -1.71 16.18 -10.47
C ASP A 26 -2.99 15.98 -9.62
N THR A 27 -4.12 15.72 -10.25
CA THR A 27 -5.43 15.70 -9.60
C THR A 27 -6.21 14.43 -9.94
N LEU A 28 -6.73 13.78 -8.90
CA LEU A 28 -7.70 12.69 -9.02
C LEU A 28 -9.11 13.25 -8.93
N PHE A 29 -10.02 12.66 -9.71
CA PHE A 29 -11.45 12.97 -9.71
C PHE A 29 -12.23 11.71 -9.34
N LEU A 30 -12.94 11.74 -8.23
CA LEU A 30 -13.78 10.66 -7.72
C LEU A 30 -15.12 11.24 -7.28
N ASP A 31 -16.22 10.74 -7.82
CA ASP A 31 -17.60 11.15 -7.45
C ASP A 31 -17.77 12.68 -7.38
N GLY A 32 -17.30 13.38 -8.42
CA GLY A 32 -17.34 14.85 -8.48
C GLY A 32 -16.35 15.58 -7.57
N GLN A 33 -15.65 14.87 -6.70
CA GLN A 33 -14.64 15.42 -5.81
C GLN A 33 -13.27 15.50 -6.49
N ARG A 34 -12.47 16.48 -6.09
CA ARG A 34 -11.09 16.66 -6.52
C ARG A 34 -10.15 16.33 -5.37
N ILE A 35 -9.15 15.50 -5.64
CA ILE A 35 -8.13 15.09 -4.68
C ILE A 35 -6.75 15.40 -5.29
N ARG A 36 -5.98 16.27 -4.66
CA ARG A 36 -4.61 16.55 -5.11
C ARG A 36 -3.71 15.36 -4.83
N VAL A 37 -2.90 14.99 -5.82
CA VAL A 37 -1.87 13.98 -5.67
C VAL A 37 -0.69 14.56 -4.89
N ALA A 38 -0.47 14.05 -3.68
CA ALA A 38 0.67 14.44 -2.86
C ALA A 38 1.36 13.20 -2.28
N ARG A 39 0.84 12.64 -1.20
CA ARG A 39 1.30 11.42 -0.52
C ARG A 39 0.09 10.67 0.03
N GLY A 40 0.30 9.50 0.62
CA GLY A 40 -0.76 8.69 1.20
C GLY A 40 -1.63 8.04 0.14
N THR A 41 -2.87 7.74 0.48
CA THR A 41 -3.81 7.07 -0.44
C THR A 41 -3.98 7.80 -1.78
N PRO A 42 -4.00 9.15 -1.87
CA PRO A 42 -4.00 9.83 -3.16
C PRO A 42 -2.79 9.53 -4.06
N ALA A 43 -1.59 9.36 -3.48
CA ALA A 43 -0.39 8.98 -4.24
C ALA A 43 -0.50 7.53 -4.76
N LEU A 44 -0.90 6.61 -3.88
CA LEU A 44 -1.18 5.21 -4.25
C LEU A 44 -2.19 5.12 -5.40
N MET A 45 -3.35 5.81 -5.28
CA MET A 45 -4.39 5.84 -6.31
C MET A 45 -3.87 6.38 -7.65
N ALA A 46 -3.12 7.48 -7.63
CA ALA A 46 -2.59 8.09 -8.85
C ALA A 46 -1.62 7.17 -9.58
N VAL A 47 -0.71 6.55 -8.85
CA VAL A 47 0.25 5.59 -9.40
C VAL A 47 -0.45 4.32 -9.90
N ALA A 48 -1.44 3.81 -9.16
CA ALA A 48 -2.22 2.66 -9.60
C ALA A 48 -3.01 2.93 -10.89
N ALA A 49 -3.61 4.11 -11.04
CA ALA A 49 -4.31 4.51 -12.27
C ALA A 49 -3.34 4.62 -13.45
N ALA A 50 -2.20 5.30 -13.26
CA ALA A 50 -1.21 5.47 -14.32
C ALA A 50 -0.56 4.12 -14.71
N ALA A 51 -0.31 3.23 -13.75
CA ALA A 51 0.20 1.89 -14.02
C ALA A 51 -0.84 1.02 -14.76
N ALA A 52 -2.13 1.09 -14.38
CA ALA A 52 -3.21 0.37 -15.06
C ALA A 52 -3.33 0.79 -16.54
N GLU A 53 -3.14 2.08 -16.84
CA GLU A 53 -3.09 2.57 -18.22
C GLU A 53 -1.94 1.94 -19.02
N VAL A 54 -0.73 1.84 -18.42
CA VAL A 54 0.43 1.19 -19.06
C VAL A 54 0.18 -0.30 -19.30
N LEU A 55 -0.45 -0.97 -18.34
CA LEU A 55 -0.79 -2.40 -18.40
C LEU A 55 -2.01 -2.69 -19.31
N ALA A 56 -2.68 -1.66 -19.81
CA ALA A 56 -3.91 -1.75 -20.60
C ALA A 56 -5.04 -2.54 -19.89
N VAL A 57 -5.19 -2.32 -18.59
CA VAL A 57 -6.25 -2.91 -17.74
C VAL A 57 -7.10 -1.80 -17.10
N PRO A 58 -8.33 -2.12 -16.67
CA PRO A 58 -9.12 -1.16 -15.88
C PRO A 58 -8.37 -0.73 -14.61
N ALA A 59 -8.39 0.56 -14.30
CA ALA A 59 -7.88 1.06 -13.04
C ALA A 59 -8.68 0.46 -11.86
N PRO A 60 -8.04 0.25 -10.69
CA PRO A 60 -8.76 -0.08 -9.47
C PRO A 60 -9.85 0.95 -9.17
N GLN A 61 -10.93 0.54 -8.51
CA GLN A 61 -11.88 1.47 -7.90
C GLN A 61 -11.35 1.97 -6.55
N ALA A 62 -11.95 3.01 -6.02
CA ALA A 62 -11.59 3.55 -4.71
C ALA A 62 -12.80 3.65 -3.78
N LEU A 63 -12.57 3.41 -2.48
CA LEU A 63 -13.44 3.75 -1.37
C LEU A 63 -12.64 4.56 -0.37
N VAL A 64 -12.92 5.84 -0.25
CA VAL A 64 -12.14 6.75 0.60
C VAL A 64 -13.03 7.74 1.34
N ALA A 65 -12.55 8.20 2.50
CA ALA A 65 -13.16 9.30 3.24
C ALA A 65 -12.08 10.24 3.77
N GLY A 66 -12.47 11.45 4.11
CA GLY A 66 -11.57 12.43 4.70
C GLY A 66 -11.18 12.07 6.13
N ASP A 67 -9.89 11.95 6.41
CA ASP A 67 -9.39 11.73 7.77
C ASP A 67 -8.06 12.48 7.97
N ILE A 68 -8.01 13.30 9.00
CA ILE A 68 -6.80 14.06 9.39
C ILE A 68 -6.13 13.50 10.65
N GLY A 69 -6.42 12.23 10.98
CA GLY A 69 -5.93 11.55 12.19
C GLY A 69 -6.92 11.52 13.33
N THR A 70 -8.19 11.93 13.13
CA THR A 70 -9.26 11.84 14.13
C THR A 70 -9.95 10.48 14.11
N GLY A 71 -9.80 9.72 13.04
CA GLY A 71 -10.42 8.41 12.84
C GLY A 71 -11.90 8.47 12.43
N GLU A 72 -12.47 9.65 12.23
CA GLU A 72 -13.88 9.79 11.82
C GLU A 72 -14.09 9.24 10.41
N GLY A 73 -13.23 9.62 9.47
CA GLY A 73 -13.27 9.11 8.13
C GLY A 73 -12.95 7.62 8.04
N SER A 74 -11.97 7.16 8.80
CA SER A 74 -11.63 5.73 8.87
C SER A 74 -12.81 4.90 9.38
N ARG A 75 -13.51 5.35 10.42
CA ARG A 75 -14.73 4.69 10.93
C ARG A 75 -15.85 4.69 9.91
N ALA A 76 -16.03 5.79 9.16
CA ALA A 76 -17.02 5.83 8.09
C ALA A 76 -16.73 4.81 6.97
N VAL A 77 -15.45 4.66 6.59
CA VAL A 77 -15.03 3.64 5.62
C VAL A 77 -15.27 2.24 6.16
N TYR A 78 -14.91 1.96 7.41
CA TYR A 78 -15.15 0.64 8.03
C TYR A 78 -16.64 0.30 8.08
N ALA A 79 -17.49 1.22 8.55
CA ALA A 79 -18.93 1.00 8.62
C ALA A 79 -19.51 0.73 7.21
N HIS A 80 -19.12 1.52 6.23
CA HIS A 80 -19.57 1.34 4.85
C HIS A 80 -19.16 -0.03 4.28
N LEU A 81 -17.93 -0.50 4.53
CA LEU A 81 -17.49 -1.82 4.12
C LEU A 81 -18.35 -2.93 4.73
N VAL A 82 -18.58 -2.90 6.05
CA VAL A 82 -19.36 -3.92 6.76
C VAL A 82 -20.80 -3.93 6.27
N GLU A 83 -21.44 -2.76 6.08
CA GLU A 83 -22.82 -2.63 5.65
C GLU A 83 -23.03 -3.04 4.18
N ASN A 84 -22.03 -2.81 3.32
CA ASN A 84 -22.17 -2.98 1.87
C ASN A 84 -21.31 -4.12 1.30
N ILE A 85 -20.73 -4.96 2.13
CA ILE A 85 -19.80 -6.02 1.70
C ILE A 85 -20.39 -6.96 0.66
N ALA A 86 -21.69 -7.24 0.73
CA ALA A 86 -22.39 -8.09 -0.23
C ALA A 86 -22.37 -7.51 -1.66
N HIS A 87 -22.18 -6.21 -1.79
CA HIS A 87 -22.10 -5.47 -3.07
C HIS A 87 -20.66 -5.20 -3.51
N ILE A 88 -19.66 -5.54 -2.69
CA ILE A 88 -18.24 -5.38 -3.01
C ILE A 88 -17.77 -6.64 -3.74
N ASP A 89 -17.96 -6.67 -5.05
CA ASP A 89 -17.55 -7.79 -5.92
C ASP A 89 -16.18 -7.52 -6.55
N HIS A 90 -15.14 -7.43 -5.69
CA HIS A 90 -13.77 -7.22 -6.11
C HIS A 90 -12.94 -8.48 -5.84
N ALA A 91 -12.02 -8.78 -6.75
CA ALA A 91 -11.09 -9.91 -6.63
C ALA A 91 -9.98 -9.62 -5.61
N GLY A 92 -9.75 -8.34 -5.28
CA GLY A 92 -8.79 -7.95 -4.26
C GLY A 92 -9.05 -6.56 -3.72
N LEU A 93 -8.57 -6.32 -2.50
CA LEU A 93 -8.62 -5.04 -1.80
C LEU A 93 -7.23 -4.64 -1.33
N THR A 94 -6.90 -3.35 -1.47
CA THR A 94 -5.70 -2.73 -0.88
C THR A 94 -6.13 -1.70 0.16
N PHE A 95 -5.81 -1.98 1.43
CA PHE A 95 -6.09 -1.08 2.55
C PHE A 95 -4.89 -0.18 2.83
N HIS A 96 -5.15 1.12 2.98
CA HIS A 96 -4.10 2.11 3.09
C HIS A 96 -4.51 3.31 3.95
N TYR A 97 -3.68 3.70 4.92
CA TYR A 97 -3.85 4.87 5.80
C TYR A 97 -5.22 4.97 6.50
N LEU A 98 -5.80 3.86 6.89
CA LEU A 98 -6.92 3.85 7.83
C LEU A 98 -6.40 3.89 9.25
N LEU A 99 -7.03 4.67 10.13
CA LEU A 99 -6.67 4.70 11.55
C LEU A 99 -6.92 3.31 12.15
N PRO A 100 -5.93 2.72 12.86
CA PRO A 100 -6.08 1.40 13.45
C PRO A 100 -7.24 1.34 14.46
N ASP A 101 -8.17 0.44 14.20
CA ASP A 101 -9.28 0.12 15.10
C ASP A 101 -9.53 -1.39 15.04
N ILE A 102 -9.18 -2.10 16.11
CA ILE A 102 -9.21 -3.57 16.16
C ILE A 102 -10.63 -4.10 15.96
N ALA A 103 -11.64 -3.46 16.57
CA ALA A 103 -13.00 -3.95 16.50
C ALA A 103 -13.56 -3.84 15.07
N TRP A 104 -13.36 -2.71 14.43
CA TRP A 104 -13.75 -2.51 13.03
C TRP A 104 -12.95 -3.37 12.07
N HIS A 105 -11.63 -3.45 12.27
CA HIS A 105 -10.76 -4.30 11.45
C HIS A 105 -11.28 -5.76 11.44
N ASN A 106 -11.57 -6.33 12.60
CA ASN A 106 -12.02 -7.70 12.70
C ASN A 106 -13.37 -7.92 12.00
N GLN A 107 -14.32 -6.98 12.14
CA GLN A 107 -15.60 -7.07 11.45
C GLN A 107 -15.40 -7.05 9.91
N VAL A 108 -14.57 -6.15 9.39
CA VAL A 108 -14.25 -6.08 7.97
C VAL A 108 -13.61 -7.39 7.49
N LEU A 109 -12.59 -7.87 8.21
CA LEU A 109 -11.87 -9.10 7.83
C LEU A 109 -12.80 -10.30 7.77
N TRP A 110 -13.56 -10.57 8.83
CA TRP A 110 -14.46 -11.72 8.89
C TRP A 110 -15.53 -11.67 7.81
N THR A 111 -16.02 -10.48 7.49
CA THR A 111 -17.02 -10.30 6.43
C THR A 111 -16.41 -10.55 5.04
N LEU A 112 -15.17 -10.14 4.80
CA LEU A 112 -14.47 -10.41 3.54
C LEU A 112 -14.13 -11.89 3.37
N GLU A 113 -13.68 -12.56 4.45
CA GLU A 113 -13.35 -13.99 4.42
C GLU A 113 -14.57 -14.90 4.24
N ALA A 114 -15.74 -14.44 4.65
CA ALA A 114 -17.00 -15.17 4.43
C ALA A 114 -17.43 -15.23 2.95
N ARG A 115 -16.79 -14.44 2.08
CA ARG A 115 -17.09 -14.45 0.63
C ARG A 115 -16.50 -15.69 -0.05
N ASN A 116 -17.13 -16.11 -1.13
CA ASN A 116 -16.66 -17.24 -1.95
C ASN A 116 -16.69 -16.86 -3.45
N PRO A 117 -15.53 -16.68 -4.11
CA PRO A 117 -14.19 -16.75 -3.51
C PRO A 117 -13.88 -15.54 -2.59
N ALA A 118 -13.04 -15.75 -1.59
CA ALA A 118 -12.51 -14.66 -0.77
C ALA A 118 -11.57 -13.79 -1.64
N PRO A 119 -11.60 -12.45 -1.46
CA PRO A 119 -10.71 -11.56 -2.20
C PRO A 119 -9.27 -11.64 -1.69
N LEU A 120 -8.30 -11.26 -2.53
CA LEU A 120 -6.93 -11.02 -2.09
C LEU A 120 -6.88 -9.77 -1.18
N LEU A 121 -6.14 -9.86 -0.08
CA LEU A 121 -6.03 -8.78 0.90
C LEU A 121 -4.60 -8.24 0.94
N VAL A 122 -4.47 -6.97 0.60
CA VAL A 122 -3.21 -6.21 0.71
C VAL A 122 -3.40 -5.13 1.76
N ALA A 123 -2.41 -4.95 2.65
CA ALA A 123 -2.45 -3.86 3.60
C ALA A 123 -1.10 -3.14 3.71
N ASP A 124 -1.20 -1.83 3.91
CA ASP A 124 -0.09 -0.93 4.14
C ASP A 124 -0.44 0.02 5.31
N ALA A 125 0.56 0.58 5.97
CA ALA A 125 0.40 1.57 7.02
C ALA A 125 -0.59 1.14 8.14
N GLY A 126 -1.49 2.02 8.54
CA GLY A 126 -2.34 1.85 9.72
C GLY A 126 -3.20 0.59 9.73
N PHE A 127 -3.65 0.09 8.58
CA PHE A 127 -4.47 -1.12 8.53
C PHE A 127 -3.65 -2.38 8.79
N MET A 128 -2.40 -2.42 8.34
CA MET A 128 -1.42 -3.45 8.68
C MET A 128 -1.18 -3.51 10.21
N TYR A 129 -1.14 -2.34 10.87
CA TYR A 129 -1.02 -2.29 12.34
C TYR A 129 -2.24 -2.89 13.05
N ALA A 130 -3.45 -2.61 12.55
CA ALA A 130 -4.66 -3.21 13.10
C ALA A 130 -4.66 -4.73 12.93
N ALA A 131 -4.20 -5.24 11.79
CA ALA A 131 -4.08 -6.67 11.52
C ALA A 131 -3.12 -7.36 12.51
N LYS A 132 -1.94 -6.76 12.76
CA LYS A 132 -1.01 -7.27 13.78
C LYS A 132 -1.63 -7.24 15.17
N MET A 133 -2.14 -6.08 15.60
CA MET A 133 -2.68 -5.91 16.96
C MET A 133 -3.87 -6.83 17.26
N SER A 134 -4.59 -7.26 16.25
CA SER A 134 -5.71 -8.20 16.36
C SER A 134 -5.31 -9.67 16.24
N GLY A 135 -4.05 -9.97 15.94
CA GLY A 135 -3.55 -11.33 15.72
C GLY A 135 -3.99 -11.96 14.39
N TYR A 136 -4.36 -11.13 13.40
CA TYR A 136 -4.85 -11.60 12.09
C TYR A 136 -3.90 -11.26 10.93
N ALA A 137 -2.63 -10.94 11.19
CA ALA A 137 -1.66 -10.61 10.14
C ALA A 137 -1.51 -11.71 9.07
N ALA A 138 -1.45 -12.98 9.48
CA ALA A 138 -1.32 -14.14 8.60
C ALA A 138 -2.53 -14.39 7.68
N HIS A 139 -3.64 -13.69 7.89
CA HIS A 139 -4.83 -13.75 7.03
C HIS A 139 -4.70 -12.93 5.76
N TYR A 140 -3.74 -11.98 5.74
CA TYR A 140 -3.46 -11.14 4.57
C TYR A 140 -2.53 -11.83 3.57
N ASP A 141 -2.72 -11.49 2.29
CA ASP A 141 -1.89 -12.03 1.22
C ASP A 141 -0.58 -11.25 1.08
N LEU A 142 -0.62 -9.92 1.30
CA LEU A 142 0.54 -9.05 1.19
C LEU A 142 0.49 -7.90 2.20
N PHE A 143 1.62 -7.66 2.89
CA PHE A 143 1.94 -6.39 3.53
C PHE A 143 3.08 -5.69 2.78
N THR A 144 3.06 -4.34 2.79
CA THR A 144 4.10 -3.52 2.14
C THR A 144 4.80 -2.60 3.16
N PRO A 145 5.43 -3.14 4.23
CA PRO A 145 6.04 -2.35 5.28
C PRO A 145 7.32 -1.62 4.81
N ASP A 146 7.61 -0.46 5.41
CA ASP A 146 8.96 0.11 5.43
C ASP A 146 9.81 -0.47 6.58
N ALA A 147 11.06 0.01 6.73
CA ALA A 147 11.98 -0.49 7.78
C ALA A 147 11.43 -0.28 9.20
N GLY A 148 10.71 0.82 9.46
CA GLY A 148 10.08 1.07 10.75
C GLY A 148 8.84 0.22 10.99
N GLU A 149 8.10 -0.03 9.95
CA GLU A 149 6.90 -0.86 9.99
C GLU A 149 7.25 -2.34 10.17
N ILE A 150 8.31 -2.84 9.51
CA ILE A 150 8.76 -4.22 9.75
C ILE A 150 9.33 -4.37 11.18
N ALA A 151 9.98 -3.36 11.74
CA ALA A 151 10.41 -3.37 13.14
C ALA A 151 9.22 -3.46 14.09
N PHE A 152 8.12 -2.76 13.81
CA PHE A 152 6.87 -2.90 14.56
C PHE A 152 6.26 -4.30 14.42
N LEU A 153 6.27 -4.90 13.23
CA LEU A 153 5.78 -6.26 13.03
C LEU A 153 6.65 -7.30 13.78
N ALA A 154 7.96 -7.08 13.82
CA ALA A 154 8.93 -7.96 14.50
C ALA A 154 8.90 -7.88 16.02
N ASP A 155 8.26 -6.87 16.60
CA ASP A 155 8.19 -6.68 18.04
C ASP A 155 7.00 -7.44 18.64
N GLU A 156 7.27 -8.36 19.57
CA GLU A 156 6.27 -9.18 20.25
C GLU A 156 5.25 -8.33 21.03
N VAL A 157 5.69 -7.22 21.62
CA VAL A 157 4.94 -6.47 22.63
C VAL A 157 4.70 -5.00 22.25
N ALA A 158 5.12 -4.53 21.07
CA ALA A 158 5.00 -3.12 20.70
C ALA A 158 3.54 -2.65 20.75
N PRO A 159 3.17 -1.84 21.72
CA PRO A 159 1.77 -1.43 21.92
C PRO A 159 1.31 -0.37 20.92
N HIS A 160 2.25 0.29 20.21
CA HIS A 160 1.94 1.37 19.26
C HIS A 160 3.09 1.66 18.28
N PRO A 161 2.80 1.80 16.97
CA PRO A 161 3.82 2.04 15.95
C PRO A 161 4.63 3.34 16.09
N PHE A 162 4.16 4.30 16.89
CA PHE A 162 4.88 5.55 17.13
C PHE A 162 6.13 5.41 18.01
N TYR A 163 6.26 4.34 18.78
CA TYR A 163 7.41 4.12 19.64
C TYR A 163 8.66 3.64 18.88
N THR A 164 8.49 3.10 17.68
CA THR A 164 9.60 2.57 16.86
C THR A 164 10.34 3.65 16.07
N ARG A 165 9.74 4.81 15.84
CA ARG A 165 10.32 5.89 15.02
C ARG A 165 11.67 6.44 15.51
N GLY A 166 11.97 6.32 16.79
CA GLY A 166 13.25 6.79 17.37
C GLY A 166 14.46 5.91 17.03
N PHE A 167 14.28 4.70 16.50
CA PHE A 167 15.33 3.71 16.22
C PHE A 167 15.60 3.53 14.72
N LEU A 168 14.86 4.20 13.84
CA LEU A 168 14.80 3.94 12.39
C LEU A 168 16.15 4.04 11.65
N LEU A 169 17.06 4.90 12.10
CA LEU A 169 18.37 5.08 11.45
C LEU A 169 19.35 3.90 11.65
N GLN A 170 19.02 2.93 12.50
CA GLN A 170 19.84 1.75 12.78
C GLN A 170 19.18 0.43 12.31
N GLU A 171 17.94 0.48 11.83
CA GLU A 171 17.14 -0.71 11.53
C GLU A 171 17.32 -1.21 10.09
N GLU A 172 17.79 -0.37 9.14
CA GLU A 172 17.94 -0.78 7.74
C GLU A 172 18.88 -1.99 7.55
N ASP A 173 19.98 -2.05 8.32
CA ASP A 173 20.92 -3.17 8.26
C ASP A 173 20.36 -4.46 8.93
N ARG A 174 19.25 -4.34 9.66
CA ARG A 174 18.61 -5.42 10.40
C ARG A 174 17.34 -5.96 9.75
N VAL A 175 16.94 -5.40 8.61
CA VAL A 175 15.69 -5.80 7.94
C VAL A 175 15.55 -7.32 7.77
N PRO A 176 16.57 -8.10 7.36
CA PRO A 176 16.45 -9.55 7.27
C PRO A 176 16.10 -10.22 8.60
N GLU A 177 16.75 -9.82 9.72
CA GLU A 177 16.43 -10.32 11.06
C GLU A 177 15.00 -9.95 11.48
N LEU A 178 14.57 -8.72 11.17
CA LEU A 178 13.21 -8.26 11.48
C LEU A 178 12.15 -9.03 10.70
N ILE A 179 12.42 -9.38 9.45
CA ILE A 179 11.55 -10.24 8.64
C ILE A 179 11.40 -11.61 9.30
N GLU A 180 12.50 -12.26 9.67
CA GLU A 180 12.48 -13.57 10.34
C GLU A 180 11.65 -13.54 11.63
N ARG A 181 11.85 -12.50 12.46
CA ARG A 181 11.10 -12.31 13.70
C ARG A 181 9.61 -12.06 13.45
N ALA A 182 9.24 -11.21 12.48
CA ALA A 182 7.84 -10.93 12.16
C ALA A 182 7.08 -12.21 11.77
N TYR A 183 7.73 -13.14 11.05
CA TYR A 183 7.14 -14.44 10.74
C TYR A 183 7.13 -15.39 11.95
N ALA A 184 8.17 -15.39 12.77
CA ALA A 184 8.24 -16.22 13.99
C ALA A 184 7.12 -15.86 14.99
N GLU A 185 6.77 -14.59 15.08
CA GLU A 185 5.70 -14.05 15.93
C GLU A 185 4.30 -14.09 15.27
N GLU A 186 4.16 -14.67 14.09
CA GLU A 186 2.91 -14.70 13.29
C GLU A 186 2.33 -13.31 12.98
N ASN A 187 3.17 -12.29 12.96
CA ASN A 187 2.81 -10.89 12.71
C ASN A 187 2.97 -10.45 11.24
N ALA A 188 3.33 -11.37 10.35
CA ALA A 188 3.52 -11.11 8.93
C ALA A 188 2.37 -11.65 8.07
N ALA A 189 2.06 -10.96 6.96
CA ALA A 189 1.22 -11.50 5.90
C ALA A 189 1.92 -12.68 5.19
N ARG A 190 1.18 -13.41 4.35
CA ARG A 190 1.74 -14.52 3.55
C ARG A 190 2.93 -14.10 2.70
N HIS A 191 2.91 -12.84 2.22
CA HIS A 191 4.01 -12.19 1.51
C HIS A 191 4.32 -10.84 2.16
N LEU A 192 5.59 -10.42 2.06
CA LEU A 192 6.01 -9.07 2.39
C LEU A 192 6.74 -8.46 1.18
N LEU A 193 6.46 -7.18 0.94
CA LEU A 193 7.29 -6.31 0.11
C LEU A 193 7.85 -5.22 1.02
N VAL A 194 9.03 -5.48 1.61
CA VAL A 194 9.66 -4.53 2.55
C VAL A 194 10.39 -3.47 1.75
N LYS A 195 9.95 -2.22 1.94
CA LYS A 195 10.45 -1.02 1.24
C LYS A 195 11.68 -0.45 1.96
N GLY A 196 12.74 -0.11 1.22
CA GLY A 196 13.92 0.53 1.83
C GLY A 196 15.06 0.73 0.85
N LYS A 197 16.26 0.92 1.38
CA LYS A 197 17.49 0.96 0.59
C LYS A 197 17.67 -0.33 -0.22
N THR A 198 17.32 -1.47 0.36
CA THR A 198 17.06 -2.73 -0.33
C THR A 198 15.58 -3.05 -0.19
N ASP A 199 14.88 -3.30 -1.31
CA ASP A 199 13.52 -3.83 -1.23
C ASP A 199 13.60 -5.35 -1.17
N TYR A 200 12.92 -5.94 -0.16
CA TYR A 200 12.87 -7.38 0.03
C TYR A 200 11.51 -7.93 -0.38
N VAL A 201 11.50 -8.91 -1.26
CA VAL A 201 10.29 -9.70 -1.57
C VAL A 201 10.37 -11.01 -0.80
N VAL A 202 9.40 -11.23 0.06
CA VAL A 202 9.36 -12.41 0.96
C VAL A 202 8.08 -13.19 0.69
N ALA A 203 8.22 -14.50 0.57
CA ALA A 203 7.11 -15.43 0.44
C ALA A 203 7.16 -16.46 1.56
N LYS A 204 6.15 -16.48 2.43
CA LYS A 204 6.04 -17.44 3.54
C LYS A 204 7.32 -17.55 4.38
N GLY A 205 7.91 -16.43 4.75
CA GLY A 205 9.12 -16.34 5.56
C GLY A 205 10.43 -16.53 4.81
N THR A 206 10.40 -16.81 3.49
CA THR A 206 11.60 -16.93 2.68
C THR A 206 11.79 -15.72 1.80
N THR A 207 12.95 -15.04 1.90
CA THR A 207 13.32 -13.98 0.96
C THR A 207 13.58 -14.57 -0.42
N VAL A 208 12.76 -14.19 -1.40
CA VAL A 208 12.81 -14.71 -2.77
C VAL A 208 13.44 -13.74 -3.75
N ALA A 209 13.54 -12.46 -3.38
CA ALA A 209 14.28 -11.46 -4.14
C ALA A 209 14.72 -10.29 -3.25
N GLU A 210 15.87 -9.73 -3.59
CA GLU A 210 16.41 -8.48 -3.06
C GLU A 210 16.66 -7.54 -4.23
N ILE A 211 16.10 -6.34 -4.16
CA ILE A 211 16.21 -5.35 -5.23
C ILE A 211 16.96 -4.13 -4.68
N THR A 212 18.18 -3.92 -5.17
CA THR A 212 19.07 -2.86 -4.72
C THR A 212 19.34 -1.79 -5.76
N ALA A 213 19.03 -2.06 -7.04
CA ALA A 213 19.35 -1.18 -8.14
C ALA A 213 18.16 -0.95 -9.09
N PRO A 214 18.10 0.23 -9.71
CA PRO A 214 18.96 1.39 -9.48
C PRO A 214 18.76 1.98 -8.06
N ASP A 215 19.83 2.49 -7.46
CA ASP A 215 19.77 3.21 -6.19
C ASP A 215 19.67 4.73 -6.46
N VAL A 216 18.65 5.36 -5.88
CA VAL A 216 18.36 6.79 -6.06
C VAL A 216 18.06 7.42 -4.70
N PRO A 217 19.09 7.80 -3.93
CA PRO A 217 18.93 8.35 -2.58
C PRO A 217 18.02 9.59 -2.50
N ALA A 218 17.89 10.33 -3.60
CA ALA A 218 16.99 11.48 -3.69
C ALA A 218 15.50 11.13 -3.58
N MET A 219 15.14 9.85 -3.70
CA MET A 219 13.76 9.38 -3.50
C MET A 219 13.36 9.30 -2.01
N GLU A 220 14.31 9.07 -1.11
CA GLU A 220 14.05 8.87 0.32
C GLU A 220 13.34 10.05 0.99
N PRO A 221 13.76 11.32 0.81
CA PRO A 221 13.08 12.46 1.41
C PRO A 221 11.75 12.84 0.74
N ILE A 222 11.40 12.23 -0.40
CA ILE A 222 10.14 12.53 -1.10
C ILE A 222 8.99 11.75 -0.46
N GLY A 223 8.09 12.50 0.20
CA GLY A 223 6.90 11.87 0.81
C GLY A 223 6.00 11.23 -0.25
N GLY A 224 5.65 9.96 -0.05
CA GLY A 224 4.75 9.22 -0.94
C GLY A 224 5.42 8.23 -1.88
N THR A 225 6.73 8.11 -1.89
CA THR A 225 7.44 7.13 -2.73
C THR A 225 7.17 5.69 -2.29
N GLY A 226 6.94 5.45 -1.00
CA GLY A 226 6.45 4.17 -0.49
C GLY A 226 5.01 3.89 -0.92
N ASP A 227 4.14 4.93 -0.89
CA ASP A 227 2.76 4.83 -1.38
C ASP A 227 2.72 4.54 -2.88
N SER A 228 3.68 5.08 -3.65
CA SER A 228 3.85 4.80 -5.09
C SER A 228 4.14 3.32 -5.34
N LEU A 229 5.01 2.70 -4.53
CA LEU A 229 5.31 1.29 -4.64
C LEU A 229 4.07 0.43 -4.35
N THR A 230 3.29 0.76 -3.32
CA THR A 230 2.03 0.08 -3.01
C THR A 230 0.99 0.27 -4.12
N GLY A 231 0.97 1.44 -4.78
CA GLY A 231 0.15 1.68 -5.97
C GLY A 231 0.54 0.82 -7.17
N LEU A 232 1.85 0.68 -7.43
CA LEU A 232 2.38 -0.20 -8.47
C LEU A 232 1.99 -1.67 -8.25
N VAL A 233 2.25 -2.21 -7.05
CA VAL A 233 1.92 -3.60 -6.77
C VAL A 233 0.41 -3.84 -6.84
N THR A 234 -0.41 -2.89 -6.40
CA THR A 234 -1.87 -2.95 -6.52
C THR A 234 -2.32 -3.08 -7.98
N ALA A 235 -1.78 -2.26 -8.90
CA ALA A 235 -2.12 -2.32 -10.32
C ALA A 235 -1.65 -3.63 -10.98
N LEU A 236 -0.48 -4.12 -10.63
CA LEU A 236 0.06 -5.38 -11.14
C LEU A 236 -0.79 -6.58 -10.69
N LEU A 237 -1.20 -6.62 -9.43
CA LEU A 237 -2.13 -7.64 -8.92
C LEU A 237 -3.50 -7.55 -9.60
N ALA A 238 -4.03 -6.33 -9.78
CA ALA A 238 -5.29 -6.11 -10.50
C ALA A 238 -5.21 -6.56 -11.96
N SER A 239 -4.03 -6.52 -12.59
CA SER A 239 -3.82 -7.07 -13.93
C SER A 239 -3.84 -8.60 -14.00
N GLY A 240 -3.79 -9.28 -12.85
CA GLY A 240 -3.74 -10.74 -12.76
C GLY A 240 -2.33 -11.32 -12.71
N MET A 241 -1.30 -10.47 -12.53
CA MET A 241 0.07 -10.94 -12.34
C MET A 241 0.21 -11.67 -11.01
N GLU A 242 1.06 -12.70 -10.98
CA GLU A 242 1.35 -13.49 -9.77
C GLU A 242 1.95 -12.59 -8.65
N MET A 243 1.66 -12.92 -7.39
CA MET A 243 1.99 -12.10 -6.22
C MET A 243 3.48 -11.76 -6.13
N THR A 244 4.34 -12.76 -6.16
CA THR A 244 5.79 -12.56 -6.04
C THR A 244 6.37 -11.76 -7.21
N GLN A 245 5.86 -12.02 -8.42
CA GLN A 245 6.26 -11.27 -9.61
C GLN A 245 5.77 -9.83 -9.53
N SER A 246 4.55 -9.58 -9.07
CA SER A 246 4.01 -8.24 -8.86
C SER A 246 4.88 -7.43 -7.87
N CYS A 247 5.30 -8.04 -6.77
CA CYS A 247 6.20 -7.41 -5.81
C CYS A 247 7.56 -7.05 -6.44
N ARG A 248 8.17 -7.98 -7.20
CA ARG A 248 9.46 -7.72 -7.89
C ARG A 248 9.35 -6.60 -8.91
N VAL A 249 8.36 -6.66 -9.78
CA VAL A 249 8.14 -5.66 -10.83
C VAL A 249 7.83 -4.30 -10.20
N ALA A 250 7.01 -4.25 -9.15
CA ALA A 250 6.70 -3.00 -8.44
C ALA A 250 7.95 -2.35 -7.84
N ALA A 251 8.81 -3.13 -7.16
CA ALA A 251 10.06 -2.64 -6.58
C ALA A 251 10.99 -2.09 -7.67
N LEU A 252 11.21 -2.86 -8.75
CA LEU A 252 12.03 -2.42 -9.88
C LEU A 252 11.46 -1.17 -10.55
N ALA A 253 10.15 -1.11 -10.79
CA ALA A 253 9.49 0.03 -11.41
C ALA A 253 9.62 1.29 -10.54
N ASN A 254 9.44 1.18 -9.23
CA ASN A 254 9.58 2.31 -8.32
C ASN A 254 11.03 2.86 -8.28
N ARG A 255 12.04 1.98 -8.34
CA ARG A 255 13.45 2.38 -8.46
C ARG A 255 13.75 3.03 -9.82
N HIS A 256 13.27 2.44 -10.91
CA HIS A 256 13.39 3.04 -12.24
C HIS A 256 12.64 4.37 -12.35
N LEU A 257 11.53 4.54 -11.65
CA LEU A 257 10.79 5.80 -11.58
C LEU A 257 11.70 6.91 -11.02
N GLY A 258 12.37 6.68 -9.90
CA GLY A 258 13.37 7.60 -9.36
C GLY A 258 14.54 7.83 -10.31
N HIS A 259 15.06 6.76 -10.91
CA HIS A 259 16.20 6.85 -11.84
C HIS A 259 15.89 7.72 -13.08
N PHE A 260 14.72 7.54 -13.69
CA PHE A 260 14.35 8.32 -14.89
C PHE A 260 13.89 9.74 -14.56
N ALA A 261 13.26 9.93 -13.40
CA ALA A 261 12.86 11.26 -12.95
C ALA A 261 14.04 12.12 -12.51
N ASN A 262 15.13 11.50 -12.02
CA ASN A 262 16.29 12.18 -11.46
C ASN A 262 15.86 13.32 -10.50
N PRO A 263 15.08 13.00 -9.44
CA PRO A 263 14.36 13.98 -8.68
C PRO A 263 15.27 14.80 -7.76
N THR A 264 14.76 15.95 -7.35
CA THR A 264 15.29 16.72 -6.23
C THR A 264 14.36 16.53 -5.01
N PRO A 265 14.80 16.87 -3.77
CA PRO A 265 13.94 16.79 -2.60
C PRO A 265 12.67 17.68 -2.65
N ALA A 266 12.57 18.57 -3.61
CA ALA A 266 11.39 19.41 -3.83
C ALA A 266 10.28 18.71 -4.65
N PHE A 267 10.57 17.54 -5.24
CA PHE A 267 9.58 16.77 -5.98
C PHE A 267 8.51 16.19 -5.03
N GLY A 268 7.31 16.04 -5.57
CA GLY A 268 6.25 15.19 -5.01
C GLY A 268 5.94 14.03 -5.96
N VAL A 269 5.04 13.14 -5.55
CA VAL A 269 4.65 11.99 -6.39
C VAL A 269 4.10 12.43 -7.74
N ALA A 270 3.35 13.54 -7.79
CA ALA A 270 2.84 14.08 -9.05
C ALA A 270 3.94 14.38 -10.08
N ASP A 271 5.10 14.86 -9.63
CA ASP A 271 6.24 15.17 -10.49
C ASP A 271 6.93 13.90 -11.03
N LEU A 272 6.72 12.77 -10.39
CA LEU A 272 7.25 11.47 -10.80
C LEU A 272 6.37 10.79 -11.87
N LEU A 273 5.05 11.02 -11.85
CA LEU A 273 4.08 10.35 -12.73
C LEU A 273 4.44 10.38 -14.24
N PRO A 274 4.99 11.46 -14.82
CA PRO A 274 5.38 11.48 -16.23
C PRO A 274 6.41 10.41 -16.64
N PHE A 275 7.18 9.91 -15.67
CA PHE A 275 8.24 8.91 -15.90
C PHE A 275 7.75 7.47 -15.67
N LEU A 276 6.53 7.29 -15.13
CA LEU A 276 6.03 5.99 -14.67
C LEU A 276 5.91 4.99 -15.83
N ARG A 277 5.39 5.41 -16.97
CA ARG A 277 5.28 4.53 -18.16
C ARG A 277 6.61 3.88 -18.47
N ARG A 278 7.65 4.70 -18.68
CA ARG A 278 9.00 4.23 -19.00
C ARG A 278 9.57 3.33 -17.90
N ALA A 279 9.32 3.68 -16.63
CA ALA A 279 9.81 2.93 -15.49
C ALA A 279 9.17 1.54 -15.41
N LEU A 280 7.86 1.44 -15.60
CA LEU A 280 7.13 0.19 -15.55
C LEU A 280 7.45 -0.70 -16.76
N GLU A 281 7.50 -0.14 -17.98
CA GLU A 281 7.92 -0.89 -19.18
C GLU A 281 9.32 -1.49 -18.99
N ARG A 282 10.27 -0.72 -18.43
CA ARG A 282 11.61 -1.21 -18.13
C ARG A 282 11.65 -2.32 -17.09
N ALA A 283 10.76 -2.27 -16.11
CA ALA A 283 10.69 -3.30 -15.06
C ALA A 283 10.01 -4.61 -15.54
N LEU A 284 9.25 -4.54 -16.62
CA LEU A 284 8.57 -5.69 -17.22
C LEU A 284 9.47 -6.47 -18.23
N GLU A 285 10.58 -5.87 -18.68
CA GLU A 285 11.61 -6.51 -19.51
C GLU A 285 12.42 -7.53 -18.70
#